data_054e10f230dd57bcc7a8c5791320b904
#
_entry.id   054e10f230dd57bcc7a8c5791320b904
#
_cell.length_a   1.000
_cell.length_b   1.000
_cell.length_c   1.000
_cell.angle_alpha   90.00
_cell.angle_beta   90.00
_cell.angle_gamma   90.00
#
_symmetry.space_group_name_H-M   'P 1'
#
loop_
_entity.id
_entity.type
_entity.pdbx_description
1 polymer ?
#
loop_
_entity_poly.entity_id
_entity_poly.type
_entity_poly.pdbx_seq_one_letter_code
_entity_poly.pdbx_strand_id
1 'polypeptide(L)'
;MPVRLLQGAIDDLTDIKSSDKNWLTTKKAIQGELAAISKNPLACAAPPEVQDIVATQYRQGLTTYHRIIYEIVNEVIYVHIICHQRKDMMQILLRRVSNFN
;
A
#
# COMPACT_ATOMS: atom_id res chain seq x y z
N MET A 1 6.01 -15.07 -2.19
CA MET A 1 6.95 -13.96 -2.42
C MET A 1 7.05 -13.11 -1.15
N PRO A 2 8.25 -12.79 -0.69
CA PRO A 2 8.40 -12.06 0.56
C PRO A 2 7.87 -10.63 0.45
N VAL A 3 7.33 -10.12 1.55
CA VAL A 3 6.78 -8.76 1.65
C VAL A 3 7.66 -7.96 2.61
N ARG A 4 8.07 -6.77 2.18
CA ARG A 4 8.81 -5.81 3.01
C ARG A 4 8.07 -4.49 3.06
N LEU A 5 7.85 -3.99 4.26
CA LEU A 5 7.28 -2.65 4.46
C LEU A 5 8.41 -1.64 4.46
N LEU A 6 8.35 -0.68 3.53
CA LEU A 6 9.27 0.45 3.55
C LEU A 6 8.93 1.38 4.73
N GLN A 7 9.87 2.22 5.11
CA GLN A 7 9.70 3.07 6.30
C GLN A 7 8.42 3.91 6.24
N GLY A 8 8.10 4.45 5.06
CA GLY A 8 6.86 5.22 4.90
C GLY A 8 5.60 4.41 5.21
N ALA A 9 5.56 3.13 4.82
CA ALA A 9 4.44 2.25 5.12
C ALA A 9 4.38 1.90 6.61
N ILE A 10 5.53 1.74 7.26
CA ILE A 10 5.61 1.52 8.71
C ILE A 10 5.06 2.75 9.44
N ASP A 11 5.46 3.93 9.02
CA ASP A 11 4.96 5.19 9.58
C ASP A 11 3.46 5.34 9.37
N ASP A 12 2.95 4.96 8.20
CA ASP A 12 1.53 4.94 7.91
C ASP A 12 0.77 4.05 8.91
N LEU A 13 1.28 2.86 9.17
CA LEU A 13 0.65 1.94 10.14
C LEU A 13 0.63 2.53 11.54
N THR A 14 1.70 3.19 11.95
CA THR A 14 1.78 3.86 13.25
C THR A 14 0.71 4.95 13.35
N ASP A 15 0.55 5.75 12.31
CA ASP A 15 -0.46 6.81 12.26
C ASP A 15 -1.88 6.24 12.29
N ILE A 16 -2.13 5.19 11.52
CA ILE A 16 -3.44 4.52 11.50
C ILE A 16 -3.77 3.98 12.89
N LYS A 17 -2.81 3.30 13.52
CA LYS A 17 -2.99 2.74 14.85
C LYS A 17 -3.36 3.82 15.88
N SER A 18 -2.72 4.97 15.79
CA SER A 18 -2.94 6.06 16.77
C SER A 18 -4.31 6.73 16.63
N SER A 19 -4.92 6.66 15.44
CA SER A 19 -6.18 7.36 15.15
C SER A 19 -7.39 6.44 14.94
N ASP A 20 -7.18 5.13 14.80
CA ASP A 20 -8.25 4.19 14.49
C ASP A 20 -8.80 3.56 15.77
N LYS A 21 -10.06 3.84 16.07
CA LYS A 21 -10.75 3.27 17.24
C LYS A 21 -10.92 1.75 17.13
N ASN A 22 -10.90 1.21 15.93
CA ASN A 22 -11.07 -0.22 15.65
C ASN A 22 -9.77 -0.83 15.16
N TRP A 23 -8.65 -0.45 15.75
CA TRP A 23 -7.33 -0.85 15.28
C TRP A 23 -7.17 -2.37 15.11
N LEU A 24 -7.68 -3.17 16.07
CA LEU A 24 -7.52 -4.63 15.97
C LEU A 24 -8.20 -5.20 14.72
N THR A 25 -9.38 -4.70 14.38
CA THR A 25 -10.09 -5.11 13.15
C THR A 25 -9.35 -4.63 11.91
N THR A 26 -8.92 -3.37 11.90
CA THR A 26 -8.14 -2.78 10.80
C THR A 26 -6.84 -3.53 10.59
N LYS A 27 -6.11 -3.83 11.66
CA LYS A 27 -4.86 -4.58 11.61
C LYS A 27 -5.07 -5.95 10.97
N LYS A 28 -6.10 -6.68 11.37
CA LYS A 28 -6.42 -8.00 10.78
C LYS A 28 -6.72 -7.90 9.31
N ALA A 29 -7.48 -6.89 8.89
CA ALA A 29 -7.81 -6.67 7.49
C ALA A 29 -6.55 -6.40 6.66
N ILE A 30 -5.67 -5.53 7.15
CA ILE A 30 -4.41 -5.20 6.47
C ILE A 30 -3.50 -6.43 6.41
N GLN A 31 -3.36 -7.16 7.51
CA GLN A 31 -2.54 -8.38 7.53
C GLN A 31 -3.08 -9.43 6.56
N GLY A 32 -4.41 -9.59 6.49
CA GLY A 32 -5.04 -10.51 5.55
C GLY A 32 -4.77 -10.15 4.10
N GLU A 33 -4.85 -8.87 3.76
CA GLU A 33 -4.56 -8.41 2.40
C GLU A 33 -3.07 -8.56 2.06
N LEU A 34 -2.17 -8.26 3.00
CA LEU A 34 -0.73 -8.48 2.79
C LEU A 34 -0.43 -9.95 2.53
N ALA A 35 -1.09 -10.86 3.25
CA ALA A 35 -0.95 -12.30 3.02
C ALA A 35 -1.45 -12.70 1.63
N ALA A 36 -2.58 -12.15 1.20
CA ALA A 36 -3.12 -12.40 -0.14
C ALA A 36 -2.18 -11.88 -1.23
N ILE A 37 -1.63 -10.68 -1.05
CA ILE A 37 -0.64 -10.09 -1.96
C ILE A 37 0.59 -11.00 -2.04
N SER A 38 1.07 -11.50 -0.91
CA SER A 38 2.24 -12.39 -0.86
C SER A 38 2.03 -13.67 -1.67
N LYS A 39 0.82 -14.21 -1.63
CA LYS A 39 0.48 -15.44 -2.36
C LYS A 39 0.31 -15.20 -3.86
N ASN A 40 -0.26 -14.07 -4.25
CA ASN A 40 -0.57 -13.79 -5.66
C ASN A 40 -0.40 -12.29 -5.95
N PRO A 41 0.86 -11.82 -6.01
CA PRO A 41 1.13 -10.38 -6.14
C PRO A 41 0.71 -9.79 -7.48
N LEU A 42 0.52 -10.62 -8.51
CA LEU A 42 0.12 -10.15 -9.83
C LEU A 42 -1.39 -10.08 -10.01
N ALA A 43 -2.18 -10.53 -9.03
CA ALA A 43 -3.64 -10.47 -9.11
C ALA A 43 -4.19 -9.06 -8.98
N CYS A 44 -3.44 -8.14 -8.35
CA CYS A 44 -3.87 -6.76 -8.16
C CYS A 44 -3.48 -5.89 -9.34
N ALA A 45 -4.37 -4.94 -9.68
CA ALA A 45 -4.14 -3.98 -10.76
C ALA A 45 -3.41 -2.73 -10.26
N ALA A 46 -2.96 -1.89 -11.18
CA ALA A 46 -2.40 -0.59 -10.85
C ALA A 46 -3.48 0.32 -10.25
N PRO A 47 -3.11 1.23 -9.32
CA PRO A 47 -4.06 2.23 -8.82
C PRO A 47 -4.62 3.06 -9.98
N PRO A 48 -5.92 3.40 -9.96
CA PRO A 48 -6.50 4.19 -11.05
C PRO A 48 -5.79 5.51 -11.29
N GLU A 49 -5.27 6.11 -10.24
CA GLU A 49 -4.59 7.41 -10.29
C GLU A 49 -3.31 7.40 -11.12
N VAL A 50 -2.69 6.23 -11.32
CA VAL A 50 -1.41 6.12 -12.06
C VAL A 50 -1.53 5.37 -13.37
N GLN A 51 -2.74 4.92 -13.76
CA GLN A 51 -2.92 4.16 -15.00
C GLN A 51 -2.55 4.98 -16.23
N ASP A 52 -2.76 6.28 -16.19
CA ASP A 52 -2.45 7.20 -17.29
C ASP A 52 -1.08 7.87 -17.15
N ILE A 53 -0.31 7.49 -16.14
CA ILE A 53 1.02 8.01 -15.87
C ILE A 53 2.02 6.86 -15.96
N VAL A 54 3.29 7.18 -16.14
CA VAL A 54 4.35 6.21 -16.42
C VAL A 54 4.62 5.22 -15.27
N ALA A 55 4.06 5.43 -14.10
CA ALA A 55 4.32 4.60 -12.92
C ALA A 55 3.47 3.32 -12.91
N THR A 56 3.61 2.48 -13.94
CA THR A 56 2.84 1.24 -14.10
C THR A 56 3.35 0.10 -13.22
N GLN A 57 4.49 0.26 -12.55
CA GLN A 57 5.03 -0.76 -11.65
C GLN A 57 4.25 -0.88 -10.34
N TYR A 58 3.48 0.16 -9.97
CA TYR A 58 2.71 0.12 -8.73
C TYR A 58 1.41 -0.66 -8.89
N ARG A 59 1.08 -1.42 -7.85
CA ARG A 59 -0.16 -2.17 -7.74
C ARG A 59 -0.84 -1.83 -6.43
N GLN A 60 -2.15 -2.04 -6.34
CA GLN A 60 -2.86 -1.79 -5.10
C GLN A 60 -3.64 -3.01 -4.63
N GLY A 61 -3.53 -3.31 -3.35
CA GLY A 61 -4.44 -4.17 -2.64
C GLY A 61 -5.45 -3.33 -1.87
N LEU A 62 -6.65 -3.87 -1.67
CA LEU A 62 -7.73 -3.16 -0.99
C LEU A 62 -8.23 -3.96 0.21
N THR A 63 -8.46 -3.24 1.32
CA THR A 63 -9.30 -3.74 2.40
C THR A 63 -10.62 -2.97 2.35
N THR A 64 -11.51 -3.18 3.32
CA THR A 64 -12.77 -2.42 3.37
C THR A 64 -12.55 -0.91 3.40
N TYR A 65 -11.53 -0.44 4.13
CA TYR A 65 -11.32 0.99 4.33
C TYR A 65 -9.96 1.51 3.88
N HIS A 66 -9.01 0.62 3.56
CA HIS A 66 -7.63 1.03 3.29
C HIS A 66 -7.15 0.55 1.93
N ARG A 67 -6.11 1.22 1.44
CA ARG A 67 -5.38 0.85 0.22
C ARG A 67 -3.94 0.54 0.60
N ILE A 68 -3.39 -0.48 -0.04
CA ILE A 68 -2.00 -0.89 0.13
C ILE A 68 -1.34 -0.75 -1.24
N ILE A 69 -0.39 0.16 -1.37
CA ILE A 69 0.34 0.39 -2.62
C ILE A 69 1.69 -0.29 -2.53
N TYR A 70 1.96 -1.15 -3.50
CA TYR A 70 3.19 -1.94 -3.51
C TYR A 70 3.75 -2.05 -4.92
N GLU A 71 5.02 -2.45 -5.00
CA GLU A 71 5.67 -2.84 -6.25
C GLU A 71 6.45 -4.13 -6.05
N ILE A 72 6.75 -4.82 -7.15
CA ILE A 72 7.55 -6.04 -7.13
C ILE A 72 8.91 -5.71 -7.75
N VAL A 73 9.98 -5.92 -7.01
CA VAL A 73 11.35 -5.73 -7.48
C VAL A 73 12.18 -6.94 -7.10
N ASN A 74 12.75 -7.62 -8.11
CA ASN A 74 13.60 -8.81 -7.88
C ASN A 74 12.94 -9.86 -6.98
N GLU A 75 11.67 -10.17 -7.26
CA GLU A 75 10.89 -11.18 -6.53
C GLU A 75 10.63 -10.82 -5.06
N VAL A 76 10.72 -9.54 -4.71
CA VAL A 76 10.36 -9.02 -3.39
C VAL A 76 9.24 -7.99 -3.58
N ILE A 77 8.24 -8.07 -2.73
CA ILE A 77 7.14 -7.11 -2.69
C ILE A 77 7.50 -6.00 -1.71
N TYR A 78 7.58 -4.76 -2.21
CA TYR A 78 7.85 -3.59 -1.38
C TYR A 78 6.59 -2.77 -1.22
N VAL A 79 6.12 -2.65 0.03
CA VAL A 79 4.94 -1.86 0.34
C VAL A 79 5.38 -0.42 0.61
N HIS A 80 4.87 0.51 -0.18
CA HIS A 80 5.21 1.93 -0.13
C HIS A 80 4.25 2.73 0.73
N ILE A 81 2.95 2.48 0.59
CA ILE A 81 1.90 3.31 1.17
C ILE A 81 0.79 2.41 1.71
N ILE A 82 0.32 2.72 2.91
CA ILE A 82 -0.93 2.18 3.46
C ILE A 82 -1.74 3.38 3.92
N CYS A 83 -2.90 3.60 3.28
CA CYS A 83 -3.72 4.77 3.62
C CYS A 83 -5.20 4.45 3.50
N HIS A 84 -6.02 5.26 4.17
CA HIS A 84 -7.47 5.16 4.05
C HIS A 84 -7.88 5.45 2.61
N GLN A 85 -8.91 4.74 2.11
CA GLN A 85 -9.40 4.90 0.74
C GLN A 85 -9.86 6.33 0.42
N ARG A 86 -10.22 7.11 1.44
CA ARG A 86 -10.66 8.50 1.28
C ARG A 86 -9.52 9.50 1.12
N LYS A 87 -8.28 9.10 1.37
CA LYS A 87 -7.13 10.00 1.21
C LYS A 87 -6.87 10.29 -0.26
N ASP A 88 -6.32 11.48 -0.53
CA ASP A 88 -5.90 11.87 -1.87
C ASP A 88 -4.64 11.08 -2.24
N MET A 89 -4.85 9.96 -2.94
CA MET A 89 -3.77 9.06 -3.32
C MET A 89 -2.76 9.72 -4.25
N MET A 90 -3.23 10.54 -5.18
CA MET A 90 -2.33 11.21 -6.12
C MET A 90 -1.34 12.12 -5.36
N GLN A 91 -1.83 12.89 -4.40
CA GLN A 91 -0.98 13.76 -3.61
C GLN A 91 0.03 12.97 -2.77
N ILE A 92 -0.40 11.84 -2.19
CA ILE A 92 0.49 10.97 -1.42
C ILE A 92 1.56 10.37 -2.31
N LEU A 93 1.18 9.86 -3.49
CA LEU A 93 2.11 9.27 -4.44
C LEU A 93 3.16 10.29 -4.90
N LEU A 94 2.74 11.49 -5.27
CA LEU A 94 3.65 12.53 -5.71
C LEU A 94 4.65 12.88 -4.62
N ARG A 95 4.22 12.97 -3.38
CA ARG A 95 5.10 13.24 -2.24
C ARG A 95 6.11 12.11 -2.00
N ARG A 96 5.63 10.86 -2.06
CA ARG A 96 6.47 9.68 -1.81
C ARG A 96 7.49 9.46 -2.93
N VAL A 97 7.06 9.61 -4.18
CA VAL A 97 7.93 9.43 -5.34
C VAL A 97 9.04 10.47 -5.37
N SER A 98 8.74 11.72 -5.04
CA SER A 98 9.78 12.77 -5.02
C SER A 98 10.80 12.60 -3.90
N ASN A 99 10.48 11.81 -2.87
CA ASN A 99 11.41 11.50 -1.79
C ASN A 99 12.29 10.28 -2.08
N PHE A 100 12.09 9.62 -3.23
CA PHE A 100 12.84 8.42 -3.62
C PHE A 100 14.16 8.73 -4.32
N ASN A 101 14.38 9.95 -4.64
CA ASN A 101 15.62 10.39 -5.27
C ASN A 101 16.56 10.98 -4.22
#